data_68cfd21bd191da5d493f128a3a47954d
#
_entry.id   68cfd21bd191da5d493f128a3a47954d
#
_cell.length_a   1.000
_cell.length_b   1.000
_cell.length_c   1.000
_cell.angle_alpha   90.00
_cell.angle_beta   90.00
_cell.angle_gamma   90.00
#
_symmetry.space_group_name_H-M   'P 1'
#
loop_
_entity.id
_entity.type
_entity.pdbx_description
1 polymer ?
#
loop_
_entity_poly.entity_id
_entity_poly.type
_entity_poly.pdbx_seq_one_letter_code
_entity_poly.pdbx_strand_id
1 'polypeptide(L)'
;MYPILFQFGSFTISSFGVMMVIAFLLGNYLLRKDVVAEGYDPIIAEDITFRAAIGGILGAKLYYLIENIPTGQAADNINGLINIIAGIFTLNGERIAFGIQNFGAGLVFMGGLVGGIGAVSWYIYRKNLNWFKIADLSAPFLVLGHGIGRIGCFLVGDDYGVPSNLPWACAFPEGLPPTNIPVHPTQLYEMSAYFIIFFYLRYRKRNQSFPGEIIFEYLFLGGFARFMVEFIRTNTKYAFDLSGAQYLSILMMVIGAYQLWKLRRSINSPVETVS
;
A
#
# COMPACT_ATOMS: atom_id res chain seq x y z
N MET A 1 -21.25 -9.75 -0.59
CA MET A 1 -19.80 -9.89 -0.71
C MET A 1 -19.49 -10.59 -2.02
N TYR A 2 -18.38 -10.21 -2.65
CA TYR A 2 -17.99 -10.77 -3.93
C TYR A 2 -16.47 -11.01 -3.92
N PRO A 3 -15.98 -11.99 -3.13
CA PRO A 3 -14.53 -12.25 -3.02
C PRO A 3 -13.93 -12.69 -4.35
N ILE A 4 -14.72 -13.41 -5.15
CA ILE A 4 -14.37 -13.88 -6.49
C ILE A 4 -15.30 -13.21 -7.50
N LEU A 5 -14.73 -12.49 -8.48
CA LEU A 5 -15.50 -11.86 -9.56
C LEU A 5 -15.72 -12.82 -10.73
N PHE A 6 -14.70 -13.58 -11.10
CA PHE A 6 -14.74 -14.53 -12.20
C PHE A 6 -13.94 -15.78 -11.84
N GLN A 7 -14.45 -16.94 -12.28
CA GLN A 7 -13.76 -18.22 -12.15
C GLN A 7 -13.76 -18.96 -13.49
N PHE A 8 -12.57 -19.30 -13.97
CA PHE A 8 -12.35 -20.07 -15.19
C PHE A 8 -11.57 -21.34 -14.84
N GLY A 9 -12.27 -22.43 -14.62
CA GLY A 9 -11.63 -23.66 -14.13
C GLY A 9 -10.96 -23.46 -12.77
N SER A 10 -9.65 -23.70 -12.71
CA SER A 10 -8.84 -23.48 -11.50
C SER A 10 -8.35 -22.03 -11.33
N PHE A 11 -8.54 -21.18 -12.34
CA PHE A 11 -8.11 -19.78 -12.29
C PHE A 11 -9.23 -18.89 -11.73
N THR A 12 -8.93 -18.19 -10.64
CA THR A 12 -9.86 -17.28 -9.96
C THR A 12 -9.38 -15.85 -10.03
N ILE A 13 -10.25 -14.91 -10.42
CA ILE A 13 -9.98 -13.48 -10.37
C ILE A 13 -10.68 -12.93 -9.13
N SER A 14 -9.87 -12.55 -8.13
CA SER A 14 -10.37 -11.97 -6.88
C SER A 14 -10.75 -10.49 -7.07
N SER A 15 -11.75 -10.03 -6.34
CA SER A 15 -12.15 -8.62 -6.31
C SER A 15 -11.03 -7.73 -5.78
N PHE A 16 -10.28 -8.19 -4.78
CA PHE A 16 -9.13 -7.48 -4.26
C PHE A 16 -8.05 -7.26 -5.33
N GLY A 17 -7.73 -8.31 -6.10
CA GLY A 17 -6.76 -8.20 -7.20
C GLY A 17 -7.18 -7.20 -8.25
N VAL A 18 -8.47 -7.17 -8.64
CA VAL A 18 -9.01 -6.20 -9.58
C VAL A 18 -8.93 -4.77 -9.02
N MET A 19 -9.28 -4.56 -7.75
CA MET A 19 -9.16 -3.24 -7.11
C MET A 19 -7.70 -2.77 -7.05
N MET A 20 -6.74 -3.67 -6.82
CA MET A 20 -5.31 -3.33 -6.87
C MET A 20 -4.89 -2.89 -8.28
N VAL A 21 -5.31 -3.60 -9.33
CA VAL A 21 -5.03 -3.20 -10.72
C VAL A 21 -5.63 -1.82 -11.02
N ILE A 22 -6.89 -1.58 -10.62
CA ILE A 22 -7.55 -0.28 -10.78
C ILE A 22 -6.75 0.82 -10.04
N ALA A 23 -6.31 0.55 -8.81
CA ALA A 23 -5.52 1.50 -8.02
C ALA A 23 -4.21 1.89 -8.72
N PHE A 24 -3.48 0.92 -9.26
CA PHE A 24 -2.24 1.18 -10.01
C PHE A 24 -2.50 1.92 -11.32
N LEU A 25 -3.50 1.52 -12.11
CA LEU A 25 -3.80 2.17 -13.40
C LEU A 25 -4.30 3.61 -13.19
N LEU A 26 -5.23 3.81 -12.27
CA LEU A 26 -5.74 5.16 -11.96
C LEU A 26 -4.66 6.04 -11.35
N GLY A 27 -3.87 5.49 -10.42
CA GLY A 27 -2.74 6.20 -9.81
C GLY A 27 -1.71 6.61 -10.86
N ASN A 28 -1.33 5.71 -11.77
CA ASN A 28 -0.42 6.01 -12.87
C ASN A 28 -0.97 7.09 -13.81
N TYR A 29 -2.24 6.96 -14.22
CA TYR A 29 -2.90 7.93 -15.10
C TYR A 29 -2.89 9.35 -14.53
N LEU A 30 -3.20 9.48 -13.24
CA LEU A 30 -3.23 10.77 -12.55
C LEU A 30 -1.81 11.29 -12.27
N LEU A 31 -0.87 10.43 -11.86
CA LEU A 31 0.54 10.78 -11.66
C LEU A 31 1.17 11.29 -12.95
N ARG A 32 0.88 10.64 -14.09
CA ARG A 32 1.36 11.06 -15.40
C ARG A 32 0.94 12.50 -15.73
N LYS A 33 -0.32 12.86 -15.45
CA LYS A 33 -0.81 14.24 -15.64
C LYS A 33 -0.02 15.25 -14.79
N ASP A 34 0.25 14.90 -13.54
CA ASP A 34 0.97 15.78 -12.62
C ASP A 34 2.46 15.90 -13.00
N VAL A 35 3.08 14.80 -13.41
CA VAL A 35 4.46 14.76 -13.90
C VAL A 35 4.66 15.66 -15.13
N VAL A 36 3.73 15.59 -16.08
CA VAL A 36 3.74 16.46 -17.27
C VAL A 36 3.49 17.93 -16.90
N ALA A 37 2.57 18.21 -15.99
CA ALA A 37 2.29 19.56 -15.51
C ALA A 37 3.51 20.23 -14.83
N GLU A 38 4.38 19.42 -14.22
CA GLU A 38 5.65 19.87 -13.59
C GLU A 38 6.82 19.94 -14.60
N GLY A 39 6.56 19.69 -15.89
CA GLY A 39 7.57 19.75 -16.93
C GLY A 39 8.50 18.55 -17.05
N TYR A 40 8.14 17.43 -16.43
CA TYR A 40 8.88 16.18 -16.55
C TYR A 40 8.35 15.29 -17.70
N ASP A 41 9.19 14.37 -18.17
CA ASP A 41 8.80 13.35 -19.14
C ASP A 41 7.72 12.43 -18.55
N PRO A 42 6.57 12.21 -19.26
CA PRO A 42 5.51 11.32 -18.81
C PRO A 42 5.98 9.89 -18.52
N ILE A 43 7.05 9.41 -19.14
CA ILE A 43 7.61 8.07 -18.90
C ILE A 43 8.08 7.89 -17.44
N ILE A 44 8.37 8.98 -16.74
CA ILE A 44 8.75 8.93 -15.32
C ILE A 44 7.62 8.36 -14.47
N ALA A 45 6.37 8.71 -14.75
CA ALA A 45 5.23 8.17 -14.02
C ALA A 45 5.06 6.66 -14.25
N GLU A 46 5.23 6.22 -15.49
CA GLU A 46 5.17 4.80 -15.87
C GLU A 46 6.30 4.01 -15.20
N ASP A 47 7.51 4.53 -15.26
CA ASP A 47 8.70 3.95 -14.64
C ASP A 47 8.57 3.83 -13.11
N ILE A 48 8.06 4.87 -12.44
CA ILE A 48 7.84 4.87 -11.00
C ILE A 48 6.78 3.83 -10.63
N THR A 49 5.63 3.84 -11.32
CA THR A 49 4.53 2.92 -11.04
C THR A 49 4.96 1.47 -11.28
N PHE A 50 5.65 1.19 -12.38
CA PHE A 50 6.15 -0.15 -12.69
C PHE A 50 7.16 -0.63 -11.64
N ARG A 51 8.12 0.23 -11.27
CA ARG A 51 9.11 -0.13 -10.24
C ARG A 51 8.52 -0.28 -8.85
N ALA A 52 7.53 0.55 -8.51
CA ALA A 52 6.79 0.39 -7.26
C ALA A 52 6.06 -0.96 -7.21
N ALA A 53 5.41 -1.37 -8.30
CA ALA A 53 4.70 -2.65 -8.39
C ALA A 53 5.69 -3.84 -8.33
N ILE A 54 6.69 -3.88 -9.20
CA ILE A 54 7.66 -4.99 -9.24
C ILE A 54 8.51 -5.04 -7.98
N GLY A 55 9.06 -3.90 -7.54
CA GLY A 55 9.84 -3.82 -6.31
C GLY A 55 9.01 -4.21 -5.08
N GLY A 56 7.73 -3.81 -5.07
CA GLY A 56 6.78 -4.18 -4.03
C GLY A 56 6.53 -5.70 -3.98
N ILE A 57 6.23 -6.33 -5.11
CA ILE A 57 6.01 -7.78 -5.20
C ILE A 57 7.26 -8.56 -4.80
N LEU A 58 8.41 -8.19 -5.37
CA LEU A 58 9.68 -8.85 -5.09
C LEU A 58 10.09 -8.68 -3.62
N GLY A 59 9.94 -7.47 -3.07
CA GLY A 59 10.26 -7.19 -1.67
C GLY A 59 9.33 -7.94 -0.71
N ALA A 60 8.02 -7.97 -0.98
CA ALA A 60 7.05 -8.73 -0.20
C ALA A 60 7.38 -10.22 -0.18
N LYS A 61 7.77 -10.75 -1.34
CA LYS A 61 8.14 -12.15 -1.50
C LYS A 61 9.46 -12.48 -0.80
N LEU A 62 10.47 -11.65 -0.99
CA LEU A 62 11.77 -11.86 -0.36
C LEU A 62 11.66 -11.85 1.16
N TYR A 63 10.90 -10.89 1.72
CA TYR A 63 10.67 -10.82 3.17
C TYR A 63 9.96 -12.08 3.66
N TYR A 64 8.90 -12.53 2.97
CA TYR A 64 8.20 -13.76 3.30
C TYR A 64 9.14 -14.98 3.33
N LEU A 65 10.00 -15.13 2.31
CA LEU A 65 10.94 -16.23 2.26
C LEU A 65 11.93 -16.19 3.44
N ILE A 66 12.48 -15.02 3.76
CA ILE A 66 13.41 -14.86 4.89
C ILE A 66 12.74 -15.21 6.22
N GLU A 67 11.53 -14.69 6.45
CA GLU A 67 10.79 -14.92 7.69
C GLU A 67 10.41 -16.41 7.89
N ASN A 68 10.16 -17.13 6.80
CA ASN A 68 9.69 -18.52 6.83
C ASN A 68 10.78 -19.57 6.57
N ILE A 69 12.06 -19.18 6.58
CA ILE A 69 13.17 -20.14 6.55
C ILE A 69 13.09 -21.16 7.70
N PRO A 70 12.86 -20.74 8.97
CA PRO A 70 12.85 -21.69 10.11
C PRO A 70 11.68 -22.66 10.08
N THR A 71 10.56 -22.31 9.45
CA THR A 71 9.35 -23.15 9.38
C THR A 71 9.35 -24.17 8.24
N GLY A 72 10.30 -24.08 7.31
CA GLY A 72 10.35 -24.87 6.09
C GLY A 72 9.42 -24.38 4.95
N GLN A 73 8.49 -23.49 5.21
CA GLN A 73 7.55 -22.95 4.21
C GLN A 73 8.27 -22.18 3.07
N ALA A 74 9.45 -21.64 3.36
CA ALA A 74 10.28 -21.03 2.33
C ALA A 74 10.72 -22.05 1.27
N ALA A 75 11.07 -23.27 1.69
CA ALA A 75 11.47 -24.35 0.78
C ALA A 75 10.29 -24.79 -0.10
N ASP A 76 9.08 -24.94 0.46
CA ASP A 76 7.87 -25.28 -0.29
C ASP A 76 7.54 -24.21 -1.34
N ASN A 77 7.73 -22.97 -0.99
CA ASN A 77 7.52 -21.83 -1.87
C ASN A 77 8.54 -21.81 -3.04
N ILE A 78 9.82 -22.06 -2.74
CA ILE A 78 10.88 -22.18 -3.77
C ILE A 78 10.62 -23.40 -4.68
N ASN A 79 10.20 -24.53 -4.11
CA ASN A 79 9.78 -25.70 -4.87
C ASN A 79 8.59 -25.38 -5.79
N GLY A 80 7.68 -24.52 -5.36
CA GLY A 80 6.61 -23.98 -6.20
C GLY A 80 7.17 -23.29 -7.45
N LEU A 81 8.14 -22.39 -7.29
CA LEU A 81 8.81 -21.71 -8.41
C LEU A 81 9.51 -22.70 -9.36
N ILE A 82 10.23 -23.67 -8.80
CA ILE A 82 10.89 -24.73 -9.59
C ILE A 82 9.85 -25.52 -10.40
N ASN A 83 8.68 -25.82 -9.80
CA ASN A 83 7.61 -26.53 -10.50
C ASN A 83 6.99 -25.71 -11.62
N ILE A 84 6.84 -24.37 -11.47
CA ILE A 84 6.41 -23.50 -12.56
C ILE A 84 7.39 -23.59 -13.73
N ILE A 85 8.69 -23.37 -13.46
CA ILE A 85 9.72 -23.39 -14.48
C ILE A 85 9.78 -24.75 -15.19
N ALA A 86 9.86 -25.83 -14.42
CA ALA A 86 9.91 -27.18 -14.98
C ALA A 86 8.63 -27.55 -15.74
N GLY A 87 7.45 -27.11 -15.25
CA GLY A 87 6.16 -27.30 -15.93
C GLY A 87 6.11 -26.60 -17.28
N ILE A 88 6.67 -25.39 -17.41
CA ILE A 88 6.78 -24.66 -18.69
C ILE A 88 7.65 -25.46 -19.68
N PHE A 89 8.84 -25.93 -19.25
CA PHE A 89 9.72 -26.72 -20.11
C PHE A 89 9.16 -28.08 -20.50
N THR A 90 8.33 -28.70 -19.63
CA THR A 90 7.71 -30.00 -19.90
C THR A 90 6.29 -29.90 -20.47
N LEU A 91 5.78 -28.67 -20.71
CA LEU A 91 4.39 -28.38 -21.14
C LEU A 91 3.33 -29.07 -20.26
N ASN A 92 3.64 -29.24 -18.96
CA ASN A 92 2.78 -29.90 -18.00
C ASN A 92 1.95 -28.87 -17.21
N GLY A 93 0.66 -28.71 -17.57
CA GLY A 93 -0.24 -27.75 -16.97
C GLY A 93 -0.53 -27.98 -15.47
N GLU A 94 -0.61 -29.24 -15.03
CA GLU A 94 -0.84 -29.59 -13.62
C GLU A 94 0.34 -29.14 -12.75
N ARG A 95 1.57 -29.37 -13.25
CA ARG A 95 2.79 -28.95 -12.56
C ARG A 95 2.91 -27.44 -12.45
N ILE A 96 2.49 -26.72 -13.51
CA ILE A 96 2.41 -25.24 -13.49
C ILE A 96 1.37 -24.78 -12.45
N ALA A 97 0.17 -25.36 -12.46
CA ALA A 97 -0.90 -25.00 -11.52
C ALA A 97 -0.48 -25.22 -10.05
N PHE A 98 0.11 -26.39 -9.75
CA PHE A 98 0.67 -26.70 -8.43
C PHE A 98 1.75 -25.68 -8.03
N GLY A 99 2.63 -25.34 -8.94
CA GLY A 99 3.70 -24.37 -8.72
C GLY A 99 3.14 -22.98 -8.44
N ILE A 100 2.14 -22.50 -9.20
CA ILE A 100 1.48 -21.21 -9.00
C ILE A 100 0.79 -21.15 -7.64
N GLN A 101 0.11 -22.23 -7.22
CA GLN A 101 -0.58 -22.28 -5.93
C GLN A 101 0.42 -22.14 -4.76
N ASN A 102 1.53 -22.86 -4.80
CA ASN A 102 2.54 -22.82 -3.73
C ASN A 102 3.39 -21.55 -3.75
N PHE A 103 3.82 -21.09 -4.92
CA PHE A 103 4.61 -19.87 -5.05
C PHE A 103 3.75 -18.61 -4.90
N GLY A 104 2.49 -18.60 -5.31
CA GLY A 104 1.59 -17.45 -5.21
C GLY A 104 1.22 -17.07 -3.77
N ALA A 105 1.30 -18.01 -2.84
CA ALA A 105 1.05 -17.76 -1.43
C ALA A 105 2.21 -16.99 -0.76
N GLY A 106 1.88 -16.20 0.25
CA GLY A 106 2.87 -15.53 1.11
C GLY A 106 3.48 -14.27 0.49
N LEU A 107 2.85 -13.13 0.81
CA LEU A 107 3.37 -11.79 0.54
C LEU A 107 3.29 -10.99 1.84
N VAL A 108 4.40 -10.41 2.27
CA VAL A 108 4.45 -9.61 3.51
C VAL A 108 4.48 -8.13 3.16
N PHE A 109 3.52 -7.39 3.70
CA PHE A 109 3.35 -5.96 3.43
C PHE A 109 4.62 -5.13 3.67
N MET A 110 5.33 -5.38 4.79
CA MET A 110 6.54 -4.63 5.14
C MET A 110 7.65 -4.81 4.10
N GLY A 111 7.83 -6.03 3.62
CA GLY A 111 8.78 -6.31 2.54
C GLY A 111 8.40 -5.58 1.26
N GLY A 112 7.10 -5.55 0.93
CA GLY A 112 6.57 -4.83 -0.22
C GLY A 112 6.81 -3.32 -0.14
N LEU A 113 6.57 -2.73 1.03
CA LEU A 113 6.81 -1.31 1.26
C LEU A 113 8.29 -0.95 1.07
N VAL A 114 9.19 -1.69 1.71
CA VAL A 114 10.64 -1.45 1.61
C VAL A 114 11.14 -1.69 0.17
N GLY A 115 10.70 -2.76 -0.47
CA GLY A 115 11.09 -3.09 -1.84
C GLY A 115 10.61 -2.06 -2.86
N GLY A 116 9.35 -1.61 -2.73
CA GLY A 116 8.78 -0.58 -3.60
C GLY A 116 9.48 0.77 -3.44
N ILE A 117 9.64 1.25 -2.19
CA ILE A 117 10.37 2.50 -1.91
C ILE A 117 11.81 2.40 -2.38
N GLY A 118 12.49 1.28 -2.13
CA GLY A 118 13.87 1.06 -2.56
C GLY A 118 14.03 1.10 -4.09
N ALA A 119 13.18 0.41 -4.83
CA ALA A 119 13.21 0.37 -6.29
C ALA A 119 12.94 1.75 -6.92
N VAL A 120 11.96 2.50 -6.40
CA VAL A 120 11.64 3.85 -6.85
C VAL A 120 12.77 4.83 -6.48
N SER A 121 13.28 4.77 -5.25
CA SER A 121 14.37 5.64 -4.80
C SER A 121 15.64 5.42 -5.61
N TRP A 122 15.97 4.17 -5.93
CA TRP A 122 17.10 3.85 -6.80
C TRP A 122 16.94 4.43 -8.22
N TYR A 123 15.74 4.35 -8.78
CA TYR A 123 15.43 4.95 -10.09
C TYR A 123 15.60 6.48 -10.05
N ILE A 124 15.01 7.15 -9.05
CA ILE A 124 15.12 8.60 -8.87
C ILE A 124 16.60 9.04 -8.78
N TYR A 125 17.39 8.30 -8.00
CA TYR A 125 18.82 8.54 -7.87
C TYR A 125 19.56 8.38 -9.22
N ARG A 126 19.28 7.31 -9.95
CA ARG A 126 19.90 7.03 -11.28
C ARG A 126 19.54 8.07 -12.34
N LYS A 127 18.38 8.68 -12.23
CA LYS A 127 17.89 9.73 -13.14
C LYS A 127 18.25 11.15 -12.68
N ASN A 128 18.97 11.31 -11.57
CA ASN A 128 19.29 12.60 -10.94
C ASN A 128 18.06 13.49 -10.71
N LEU A 129 16.91 12.87 -10.35
CA LEU A 129 15.69 13.59 -10.02
C LEU A 129 15.67 14.00 -8.55
N ASN A 130 14.96 15.08 -8.23
CA ASN A 130 14.75 15.46 -6.83
C ASN A 130 13.76 14.51 -6.16
N TRP A 131 14.25 13.74 -5.17
CA TRP A 131 13.47 12.72 -4.49
C TRP A 131 12.20 13.28 -3.84
N PHE A 132 12.31 14.43 -3.14
CA PHE A 132 11.16 15.03 -2.46
C PHE A 132 10.11 15.55 -3.44
N LYS A 133 10.52 16.13 -4.58
CA LYS A 133 9.56 16.54 -5.62
C LYS A 133 8.78 15.36 -6.17
N ILE A 134 9.46 14.25 -6.47
CA ILE A 134 8.80 13.05 -6.99
C ILE A 134 7.92 12.40 -5.92
N ALA A 135 8.37 12.37 -4.65
CA ALA A 135 7.58 11.87 -3.54
C ALA A 135 6.29 12.69 -3.34
N ASP A 136 6.37 14.03 -3.43
CA ASP A 136 5.20 14.92 -3.34
C ASP A 136 4.21 14.72 -4.50
N LEU A 137 4.72 14.46 -5.72
CA LEU A 137 3.88 14.10 -6.85
C LEU A 137 3.15 12.78 -6.63
N SER A 138 3.82 11.81 -6.00
CA SER A 138 3.28 10.46 -5.80
C SER A 138 2.36 10.36 -4.58
N ALA A 139 2.56 11.16 -3.54
CA ALA A 139 1.87 11.04 -2.24
C ALA A 139 0.32 11.03 -2.34
N PRO A 140 -0.34 11.92 -3.11
CA PRO A 140 -1.80 11.87 -3.25
C PRO A 140 -2.28 10.54 -3.86
N PHE A 141 -1.50 9.94 -4.77
CA PHE A 141 -1.88 8.70 -5.45
C PHE A 141 -1.60 7.47 -4.60
N LEU A 142 -0.64 7.52 -3.68
CA LEU A 142 -0.45 6.48 -2.67
C LEU A 142 -1.69 6.37 -1.77
N VAL A 143 -2.19 7.49 -1.25
CA VAL A 143 -3.39 7.47 -0.40
C VAL A 143 -4.65 7.11 -1.18
N LEU A 144 -4.77 7.52 -2.45
CA LEU A 144 -5.86 7.08 -3.34
C LEU A 144 -5.83 5.57 -3.52
N GLY A 145 -4.65 5.01 -3.79
CA GLY A 145 -4.46 3.56 -3.92
C GLY A 145 -4.83 2.81 -2.65
N HIS A 146 -4.49 3.34 -1.47
CA HIS A 146 -4.95 2.78 -0.19
C HIS A 146 -6.47 2.78 -0.09
N GLY A 147 -7.14 3.88 -0.43
CA GLY A 147 -8.60 3.98 -0.41
C GLY A 147 -9.27 2.95 -1.33
N ILE A 148 -8.76 2.80 -2.57
CA ILE A 148 -9.27 1.80 -3.53
C ILE A 148 -8.98 0.38 -3.03
N GLY A 149 -7.81 0.12 -2.44
CA GLY A 149 -7.49 -1.17 -1.83
C GLY A 149 -8.48 -1.56 -0.73
N ARG A 150 -8.94 -0.59 0.07
CA ARG A 150 -9.96 -0.83 1.11
C ARG A 150 -11.33 -1.22 0.55
N ILE A 151 -11.66 -0.79 -0.67
CA ILE A 151 -12.85 -1.32 -1.38
C ILE A 151 -12.65 -2.82 -1.65
N GLY A 152 -11.46 -3.23 -2.07
CA GLY A 152 -11.12 -4.63 -2.27
C GLY A 152 -11.25 -5.46 -0.99
N CYS A 153 -10.72 -4.96 0.13
CA CYS A 153 -10.85 -5.55 1.47
C CYS A 153 -12.33 -5.72 1.87
N PHE A 154 -13.15 -4.71 1.62
CA PHE A 154 -14.60 -4.78 1.91
C PHE A 154 -15.32 -5.83 1.06
N LEU A 155 -14.98 -5.94 -0.23
CA LEU A 155 -15.56 -6.94 -1.13
C LEU A 155 -15.18 -8.38 -0.76
N VAL A 156 -13.96 -8.58 -0.28
CA VAL A 156 -13.48 -9.88 0.23
C VAL A 156 -14.01 -10.17 1.63
N GLY A 157 -14.26 -9.12 2.43
CA GLY A 157 -14.73 -9.26 3.81
C GLY A 157 -13.60 -9.60 4.78
N ASP A 158 -12.42 -9.05 4.55
CA ASP A 158 -11.30 -9.13 5.48
C ASP A 158 -11.14 -7.83 6.27
N ASP A 159 -10.34 -7.86 7.31
CA ASP A 159 -9.92 -6.65 8.03
C ASP A 159 -11.05 -5.84 8.71
N TYR A 160 -12.20 -6.43 8.97
CA TYR A 160 -13.30 -5.78 9.69
C TYR A 160 -13.01 -5.57 11.18
N GLY A 161 -13.88 -4.81 11.87
CA GLY A 161 -13.70 -4.44 13.26
C GLY A 161 -14.47 -5.32 14.25
N VAL A 162 -14.54 -4.86 15.50
CA VAL A 162 -15.28 -5.49 16.58
C VAL A 162 -16.80 -5.51 16.32
N PRO A 163 -17.58 -6.41 17.00
CA PRO A 163 -19.04 -6.44 16.92
C PRO A 163 -19.65 -5.07 17.22
N SER A 164 -20.71 -4.72 16.48
CA SER A 164 -21.36 -3.41 16.57
C SER A 164 -22.86 -3.51 16.32
N ASN A 165 -23.64 -2.69 17.03
CA ASN A 165 -25.08 -2.53 16.84
C ASN A 165 -25.43 -1.24 16.07
N LEU A 166 -24.45 -0.59 15.42
CA LEU A 166 -24.70 0.60 14.63
C LEU A 166 -25.56 0.28 13.38
N PRO A 167 -26.36 1.23 12.88
CA PRO A 167 -27.25 0.99 11.75
C PRO A 167 -26.54 0.55 10.46
N TRP A 168 -25.24 0.84 10.34
CA TRP A 168 -24.42 0.49 9.19
C TRP A 168 -23.44 -0.66 9.45
N ALA A 169 -23.59 -1.37 10.61
CA ALA A 169 -22.79 -2.56 10.86
C ALA A 169 -23.12 -3.66 9.84
N CYS A 170 -22.11 -4.36 9.37
CA CYS A 170 -22.21 -5.37 8.32
C CYS A 170 -21.77 -6.74 8.85
N ALA A 171 -22.48 -7.80 8.47
CA ALA A 171 -21.99 -9.17 8.63
C ALA A 171 -21.23 -9.62 7.38
N PHE A 172 -20.22 -10.48 7.57
CA PHE A 172 -19.36 -10.99 6.52
C PHE A 172 -19.35 -12.53 6.53
N PRO A 173 -20.47 -13.21 6.11
CA PRO A 173 -20.60 -14.68 6.19
C PRO A 173 -19.54 -15.43 5.37
N GLU A 174 -19.08 -14.84 4.26
CA GLU A 174 -18.03 -15.38 3.38
C GLU A 174 -16.70 -14.62 3.55
N GLY A 175 -16.54 -13.91 4.66
CA GLY A 175 -15.35 -13.11 4.94
C GLY A 175 -14.17 -13.94 5.43
N LEU A 176 -13.05 -13.28 5.64
CA LEU A 176 -11.79 -13.86 6.14
C LEU A 176 -11.34 -13.14 7.43
N PRO A 177 -11.66 -13.73 8.61
CA PRO A 177 -12.49 -14.92 8.87
C PRO A 177 -13.99 -14.66 8.67
N PRO A 178 -14.84 -15.69 8.45
CA PRO A 178 -16.27 -15.49 8.29
C PRO A 178 -16.95 -15.07 9.60
N THR A 179 -17.95 -14.16 9.51
CA THR A 179 -18.76 -13.75 10.66
C THR A 179 -20.21 -13.49 10.27
N ASN A 180 -21.16 -14.02 11.05
CA ASN A 180 -22.59 -13.74 10.94
C ASN A 180 -23.04 -12.63 11.90
N ILE A 181 -22.15 -12.18 12.78
CA ILE A 181 -22.41 -11.08 13.72
C ILE A 181 -22.12 -9.77 13.01
N PRO A 182 -23.01 -8.76 13.07
CA PRO A 182 -22.72 -7.43 12.57
C PRO A 182 -21.48 -6.82 13.25
N VAL A 183 -20.56 -6.33 12.46
CA VAL A 183 -19.28 -5.75 12.91
C VAL A 183 -19.07 -4.36 12.29
N HIS A 184 -18.15 -3.57 12.83
CA HIS A 184 -17.73 -2.32 12.22
C HIS A 184 -17.10 -2.56 10.85
N PRO A 185 -17.61 -1.97 9.76
CA PRO A 185 -16.97 -2.04 8.44
C PRO A 185 -15.78 -1.08 8.38
N THR A 186 -14.70 -1.42 9.09
CA THR A 186 -13.50 -0.58 9.21
C THR A 186 -12.86 -0.25 7.88
N GLN A 187 -13.04 -1.12 6.88
CA GLN A 187 -12.61 -0.91 5.51
C GLN A 187 -13.24 0.35 4.90
N LEU A 188 -14.55 0.56 5.14
CA LEU A 188 -15.26 1.76 4.64
C LEU A 188 -14.84 3.02 5.39
N TYR A 189 -14.52 2.92 6.68
CA TYR A 189 -14.00 4.05 7.45
C TYR A 189 -12.63 4.50 6.95
N GLU A 190 -11.72 3.53 6.76
CA GLU A 190 -10.40 3.82 6.18
C GLU A 190 -10.51 4.36 4.76
N MET A 191 -11.34 3.75 3.91
CA MET A 191 -11.61 4.23 2.55
C MET A 191 -12.02 5.70 2.55
N SER A 192 -13.01 6.05 3.38
CA SER A 192 -13.53 7.42 3.46
C SER A 192 -12.46 8.40 3.93
N ALA A 193 -11.69 8.03 4.96
CA ALA A 193 -10.59 8.84 5.46
C ALA A 193 -9.51 9.06 4.39
N TYR A 194 -9.12 8.02 3.66
CA TYR A 194 -8.10 8.11 2.61
C TYR A 194 -8.57 8.93 1.41
N PHE A 195 -9.84 8.88 1.03
CA PHE A 195 -10.35 9.75 -0.03
C PHE A 195 -10.41 11.22 0.43
N ILE A 196 -10.77 11.50 1.67
CA ILE A 196 -10.71 12.85 2.22
C ILE A 196 -9.26 13.37 2.21
N ILE A 197 -8.30 12.56 2.66
CA ILE A 197 -6.88 12.90 2.64
C ILE A 197 -6.39 13.11 1.20
N PHE A 198 -6.82 12.28 0.24
CA PHE A 198 -6.50 12.46 -1.17
C PHE A 198 -6.90 13.84 -1.69
N PHE A 199 -8.16 14.23 -1.51
CA PHE A 199 -8.64 15.54 -1.96
C PHE A 199 -7.94 16.69 -1.24
N TYR A 200 -7.66 16.53 0.06
CA TYR A 200 -6.90 17.49 0.84
C TYR A 200 -5.47 17.67 0.27
N LEU A 201 -4.74 16.58 0.05
CA LEU A 201 -3.38 16.64 -0.49
C LEU A 201 -3.36 17.20 -1.93
N ARG A 202 -4.37 16.89 -2.75
CA ARG A 202 -4.54 17.50 -4.09
C ARG A 202 -4.76 19.01 -4.02
N TYR A 203 -5.52 19.47 -3.04
CA TYR A 203 -5.70 20.90 -2.79
C TYR A 203 -4.41 21.55 -2.28
N ARG A 204 -3.74 20.94 -1.29
CA ARG A 204 -2.49 21.44 -0.70
C ARG A 204 -1.35 21.53 -1.72
N LYS A 205 -1.27 20.58 -2.64
CA LYS A 205 -0.23 20.57 -3.67
C LYS A 205 -0.23 21.83 -4.55
N ARG A 206 -1.38 22.46 -4.77
CA ARG A 206 -1.48 23.72 -5.54
C ARG A 206 -0.76 24.90 -4.86
N ASN A 207 -0.65 24.84 -3.54
CA ASN A 207 -0.07 25.88 -2.69
C ASN A 207 1.13 25.33 -1.91
N GLN A 208 1.86 24.39 -2.49
CA GLN A 208 3.03 23.79 -1.87
C GLN A 208 4.15 24.84 -1.73
N SER A 209 4.73 24.93 -0.53
CA SER A 209 5.76 25.93 -0.22
C SER A 209 7.19 25.39 -0.41
N PHE A 210 7.39 24.08 -0.23
CA PHE A 210 8.71 23.45 -0.34
C PHE A 210 8.61 21.97 -0.75
N PRO A 211 9.67 21.42 -1.39
CA PRO A 211 9.72 20.00 -1.70
C PRO A 211 9.72 19.14 -0.43
N GLY A 212 8.87 18.11 -0.40
CA GLY A 212 8.67 17.22 0.74
C GLY A 212 7.44 17.57 1.59
N GLU A 213 6.79 18.71 1.37
CA GLU A 213 5.62 19.10 2.17
C GLU A 213 4.49 18.10 2.07
N ILE A 214 4.13 17.69 0.86
CA ILE A 214 2.97 16.84 0.60
C ILE A 214 3.20 15.39 1.07
N ILE A 215 4.41 14.86 0.88
CA ILE A 215 4.72 13.51 1.36
C ILE A 215 4.74 13.45 2.89
N PHE A 216 5.21 14.48 3.58
CA PHE A 216 5.20 14.51 5.04
C PHE A 216 3.80 14.78 5.61
N GLU A 217 2.96 15.59 4.94
CA GLU A 217 1.53 15.70 5.27
C GLU A 217 0.81 14.35 5.08
N TYR A 218 1.11 13.60 3.99
CA TYR A 218 0.59 12.25 3.79
C TYR A 218 1.01 11.30 4.91
N LEU A 219 2.29 11.29 5.30
CA LEU A 219 2.76 10.43 6.40
C LEU A 219 2.02 10.72 7.70
N PHE A 220 1.83 12.00 8.03
CA PHE A 220 1.12 12.39 9.23
C PHE A 220 -0.35 12.00 9.18
N LEU A 221 -1.07 12.40 8.14
CA LEU A 221 -2.52 12.19 8.04
C LEU A 221 -2.87 10.71 7.80
N GLY A 222 -2.12 10.01 6.96
CA GLY A 222 -2.30 8.58 6.72
C GLY A 222 -2.01 7.74 7.97
N GLY A 223 -0.93 8.10 8.69
CA GLY A 223 -0.63 7.51 9.99
C GLY A 223 -1.74 7.76 11.01
N PHE A 224 -2.24 9.00 11.09
CA PHE A 224 -3.33 9.35 12.00
C PHE A 224 -4.63 8.58 11.68
N ALA A 225 -5.04 8.52 10.42
CA ALA A 225 -6.23 7.77 10.01
C ALA A 225 -6.10 6.29 10.38
N ARG A 226 -4.95 5.67 10.09
CA ARG A 226 -4.68 4.29 10.44
C ARG A 226 -4.67 4.06 11.95
N PHE A 227 -4.05 4.94 12.71
CA PHE A 227 -4.00 4.87 14.17
C PHE A 227 -5.40 4.88 14.78
N MET A 228 -6.28 5.76 14.30
CA MET A 228 -7.65 5.90 14.82
C MET A 228 -8.50 4.66 14.52
N VAL A 229 -8.49 4.14 13.31
CA VAL A 229 -9.30 2.98 12.93
C VAL A 229 -8.85 1.71 13.66
N GLU A 230 -7.57 1.61 14.00
CA GLU A 230 -7.02 0.44 14.66
C GLU A 230 -7.60 0.17 16.06
N PHE A 231 -8.15 1.18 16.75
CA PHE A 231 -8.82 0.99 18.05
C PHE A 231 -10.07 0.10 17.98
N ILE A 232 -10.72 0.07 16.83
CA ILE A 232 -11.94 -0.74 16.59
C ILE A 232 -11.66 -2.00 15.77
N ARG A 233 -10.38 -2.31 15.46
CA ARG A 233 -9.97 -3.54 14.77
C ARG A 233 -9.66 -4.66 15.76
N THR A 234 -9.72 -5.88 15.26
CA THR A 234 -9.48 -7.12 16.05
C THR A 234 -8.04 -7.59 16.01
N ASN A 235 -7.09 -6.73 15.63
CA ASN A 235 -5.68 -7.08 15.52
C ASN A 235 -5.03 -7.38 16.86
N THR A 236 -4.02 -8.26 16.84
CA THR A 236 -3.22 -8.59 18.03
C THR A 236 -2.56 -7.35 18.60
N LYS A 237 -2.69 -7.16 19.91
CA LYS A 237 -2.09 -6.07 20.66
C LYS A 237 -0.85 -6.53 21.40
N TYR A 238 0.11 -5.63 21.53
CA TYR A 238 1.40 -5.84 22.18
C TYR A 238 1.55 -4.92 23.40
N ALA A 239 2.76 -4.44 23.68
CA ALA A 239 2.99 -3.51 24.77
C ALA A 239 2.10 -2.26 24.68
N PHE A 240 1.71 -1.69 25.82
CA PHE A 240 0.78 -0.55 25.93
C PHE A 240 -0.59 -0.75 25.24
N ASP A 241 -1.01 -1.99 25.04
CA ASP A 241 -2.27 -2.37 24.36
C ASP A 241 -2.38 -1.80 22.93
N LEU A 242 -1.24 -1.60 22.27
CA LEU A 242 -1.14 -1.12 20.91
C LEU A 242 -0.83 -2.26 19.93
N SER A 243 -1.40 -2.20 18.74
CA SER A 243 -1.07 -3.13 17.66
C SER A 243 0.21 -2.73 16.91
N GLY A 244 0.79 -3.65 16.16
CA GLY A 244 1.93 -3.36 15.28
C GLY A 244 1.65 -2.23 14.28
N ALA A 245 0.41 -2.15 13.78
CA ALA A 245 -0.01 -1.07 12.89
C ALA A 245 -0.04 0.30 13.61
N GLN A 246 -0.42 0.34 14.90
CA GLN A 246 -0.40 1.59 15.67
C GLN A 246 1.03 2.07 15.95
N TYR A 247 1.98 1.19 16.22
CA TYR A 247 3.39 1.60 16.35
C TYR A 247 3.92 2.22 15.05
N LEU A 248 3.66 1.59 13.92
CA LEU A 248 4.05 2.13 12.62
C LEU A 248 3.36 3.48 12.35
N SER A 249 2.10 3.61 12.69
CA SER A 249 1.32 4.85 12.55
C SER A 249 1.90 5.99 13.38
N ILE A 250 2.29 5.72 14.63
CA ILE A 250 2.97 6.69 15.49
C ILE A 250 4.29 7.13 14.87
N LEU A 251 5.10 6.18 14.38
CA LEU A 251 6.36 6.49 13.70
C LEU A 251 6.12 7.39 12.49
N MET A 252 5.14 7.08 11.65
CA MET A 252 4.78 7.90 10.49
C MET A 252 4.35 9.31 10.89
N MET A 253 3.52 9.45 11.93
CA MET A 253 3.08 10.76 12.45
C MET A 253 4.26 11.57 13.00
N VAL A 254 5.15 10.95 13.77
CA VAL A 254 6.32 11.62 14.35
C VAL A 254 7.27 12.10 13.25
N ILE A 255 7.58 11.24 12.28
CA ILE A 255 8.43 11.62 11.13
C ILE A 255 7.78 12.75 10.33
N GLY A 256 6.50 12.63 10.00
CA GLY A 256 5.76 13.64 9.24
C GLY A 256 5.75 15.00 9.95
N ALA A 257 5.36 15.01 11.23
CA ALA A 257 5.31 16.24 12.04
C ALA A 257 6.68 16.88 12.21
N TYR A 258 7.70 16.08 12.54
CA TYR A 258 9.07 16.58 12.76
C TYR A 258 9.66 17.21 11.48
N GLN A 259 9.50 16.55 10.34
CA GLN A 259 10.05 17.06 9.09
C GLN A 259 9.29 18.31 8.60
N LEU A 260 7.97 18.35 8.75
CA LEU A 260 7.18 19.55 8.44
C LEU A 260 7.61 20.73 9.33
N TRP A 261 7.79 20.50 10.62
CA TRP A 261 8.27 21.53 11.55
C TRP A 261 9.65 22.03 11.17
N LYS A 262 10.61 21.12 10.91
CA LYS A 262 11.98 21.43 10.56
C LYS A 262 12.07 22.26 9.26
N LEU A 263 11.37 21.81 8.21
CA LEU A 263 11.41 22.46 6.90
C LEU A 263 10.72 23.84 6.94
N ARG A 264 9.60 23.99 7.62
CA ARG A 264 8.93 25.30 7.80
C ARG A 264 9.79 26.27 8.57
N ARG A 265 10.53 25.81 9.58
CA ARG A 265 11.45 26.64 10.35
C ARG A 265 12.62 27.12 9.48
N SER A 266 13.17 26.28 8.63
CA SER A 266 14.28 26.64 7.72
C SER A 266 13.90 27.71 6.71
N ILE A 267 12.65 27.76 6.26
CA ILE A 267 12.16 28.77 5.30
C ILE A 267 11.93 30.11 6.01
N ASN A 268 11.45 30.07 7.26
CA ASN A 268 11.15 31.27 8.05
C ASN A 268 12.37 31.86 8.78
N SER A 269 13.54 31.20 8.73
CA SER A 269 14.77 31.72 9.27
C SER A 269 15.25 32.86 8.35
N PRO A 270 15.48 34.13 8.84
CA PRO A 270 16.06 35.17 8.03
C PRO A 270 17.42 34.70 7.51
N VAL A 271 17.66 34.85 6.21
CA VAL A 271 19.03 34.74 5.66
C VAL A 271 19.86 35.78 6.39
N GLU A 272 20.76 35.36 7.30
CA GLU A 272 21.79 36.22 7.80
C GLU A 272 22.59 36.70 6.58
N THR A 273 22.33 37.92 6.13
CA THR A 273 23.18 38.62 5.17
C THR A 273 24.53 38.80 5.84
N VAL A 274 25.47 37.90 5.51
CA VAL A 274 26.89 38.12 5.82
C VAL A 274 27.31 39.34 5.02
N SER A 275 27.37 40.45 5.73
CA SER A 275 27.97 41.73 5.26
C SER A 275 29.47 41.63 5.26
#